data_aa16643f0924d1407f8b72b2731f4022
#
_entry.id   aa16643f0924d1407f8b72b2731f4022
#
_cell.length_a   1.000
_cell.length_b   1.000
_cell.length_c   1.000
_cell.angle_alpha   90.00
_cell.angle_beta   90.00
_cell.angle_gamma   90.00
#
_symmetry.space_group_name_H-M   'P 1'
#
loop_
_entity.id
_entity.type
_entity.pdbx_description
1 polymer ?
#
loop_
_entity_poly.entity_id
_entity_poly.type
_entity_poly.pdbx_seq_one_letter_code
_entity_poly.pdbx_strand_id
1 'polypeptide(L)'
;RLTWLRVTGGELKVKAQLSGEADGEPWAEKANQLRLYSGTKYTLAETIHPGQVCAVTGLTKARQGEGLGAERDSDLPVLEPVLSYQVLLPEDADVHAALGKLHRLEEEEPQLHVVWNETLGEIHVQLMGEIQLEVLRSLLAERFGLNVEFGPGGILYKETITEPMEGVGHYEPLRHYAEVHVKLEPLPRGSGMQFAADCREEVLDKNWQRLVLTHLEEKQHLGVLIGAPLTDVKITLIAGRAHLKHTEGGDFRQATYRAVRQGLMMAKSQLLEPWYAFRLEVPVESLGRAMTDIQRMEGSFDPPESGEETAVLTGFAPVAAMRSYPMEVVSYTRGRGRLTLTPDGCRPCHNAAQVIEAAGYKPEHDLENPADSVFCAHGAGFVVPWDQVRSHMHVDSGWGKAARPEPEAQTVPQRRAMAYRATLEEDAELLKIFERTYGPIKRDPLAAFRPTQKRERPDFDAQQWEILPEYLLVDGYNIIFAWDELNALAKDSLEAARHKLMDILCNYQGYQKCNLILVFDAYRVPGSPGSIEQYHNIHVVYTKEAETADMFIEHVTHEIGKGRRVRVATSDGMEQIIILGHGALRVSARMFHEEVQNVEKQIRALVQGQA
;
A
#
# COMPACT_ATOMS: atom_id res chain seq x y z
N ARG A 1 -13.67 -25.22 5.18
CA ARG A 1 -14.35 -23.91 5.16
C ARG A 1 -15.72 -24.04 4.47
N LEU A 2 -16.74 -23.37 5.00
CA LEU A 2 -18.05 -23.19 4.40
C LEU A 2 -18.24 -21.70 4.12
N THR A 3 -18.56 -21.36 2.89
CA THR A 3 -18.84 -19.98 2.50
C THR A 3 -20.35 -19.84 2.28
N TRP A 4 -21.00 -18.99 3.06
CA TRP A 4 -22.41 -18.69 2.92
C TRP A 4 -22.59 -17.61 1.85
N LEU A 5 -23.52 -17.84 0.92
CA LEU A 5 -23.86 -16.87 -0.11
C LEU A 5 -25.36 -16.87 -0.41
N ARG A 6 -25.83 -15.74 -0.91
CA ARG A 6 -27.18 -15.57 -1.44
C ARG A 6 -27.09 -15.39 -2.95
N VAL A 7 -27.84 -16.17 -3.70
CA VAL A 7 -27.97 -15.99 -5.14
C VAL A 7 -28.96 -14.86 -5.40
N THR A 8 -28.51 -13.78 -6.04
CA THR A 8 -29.30 -12.58 -6.36
C THR A 8 -29.90 -12.65 -7.75
N GLY A 9 -29.18 -13.29 -8.70
CA GLY A 9 -29.60 -13.47 -10.09
C GLY A 9 -28.98 -14.70 -10.73
N GLY A 10 -29.55 -15.18 -11.83
CA GLY A 10 -29.05 -16.36 -12.52
C GLY A 10 -29.28 -17.66 -11.74
N GLU A 11 -28.40 -18.63 -11.94
CA GLU A 11 -28.41 -19.94 -11.27
C GLU A 11 -26.97 -20.32 -10.88
N LEU A 12 -26.80 -20.81 -9.65
CA LEU A 12 -25.53 -21.39 -9.20
C LEU A 12 -25.61 -22.92 -9.26
N LYS A 13 -24.74 -23.54 -10.06
CA LYS A 13 -24.67 -25.01 -10.21
C LYS A 13 -23.44 -25.57 -9.49
N VAL A 14 -23.54 -26.83 -9.08
CA VAL A 14 -22.40 -27.60 -8.55
C VAL A 14 -21.27 -27.60 -9.59
N LYS A 15 -20.03 -27.41 -9.14
CA LYS A 15 -18.80 -27.26 -9.95
C LYS A 15 -18.74 -25.99 -10.82
N ALA A 16 -19.69 -25.05 -10.67
CA ALA A 16 -19.56 -23.74 -11.29
C ALA A 16 -18.26 -23.07 -10.82
N GLN A 17 -17.57 -22.43 -11.73
CA GLN A 17 -16.41 -21.62 -11.43
C GLN A 17 -16.87 -20.23 -11.01
N LEU A 18 -16.49 -19.82 -9.82
CA LEU A 18 -16.71 -18.49 -9.29
C LEU A 18 -15.38 -17.75 -9.28
N SER A 19 -15.41 -16.48 -9.54
CA SER A 19 -14.25 -15.60 -9.56
C SER A 19 -14.53 -14.33 -8.78
N GLY A 20 -13.50 -13.78 -8.18
CA GLY A 20 -13.51 -12.54 -7.43
C GLY A 20 -12.10 -11.97 -7.37
N GLU A 21 -11.89 -10.99 -6.49
CA GLU A 21 -10.61 -10.34 -6.27
C GLU A 21 -10.29 -10.33 -4.77
N ALA A 22 -9.10 -10.81 -4.39
CA ALA A 22 -8.63 -10.82 -3.02
C ALA A 22 -7.26 -10.15 -2.95
N ASP A 23 -7.13 -9.07 -2.17
CA ASP A 23 -5.89 -8.28 -2.01
C ASP A 23 -5.29 -7.76 -3.33
N GLY A 24 -6.16 -7.36 -4.29
CA GLY A 24 -5.73 -6.94 -5.63
C GLY A 24 -5.33 -8.09 -6.56
N GLU A 25 -5.44 -9.37 -6.11
CA GLU A 25 -5.19 -10.54 -6.94
C GLU A 25 -6.50 -11.21 -7.36
N PRO A 26 -6.73 -11.41 -8.66
CA PRO A 26 -7.90 -12.14 -9.12
C PRO A 26 -7.82 -13.61 -8.71
N TRP A 27 -8.94 -14.17 -8.25
CA TRP A 27 -9.03 -15.59 -7.92
C TRP A 27 -10.18 -16.26 -8.69
N ALA A 28 -10.06 -17.58 -8.89
CA ALA A 28 -11.09 -18.39 -9.49
C ALA A 28 -11.10 -19.78 -8.84
N GLU A 29 -12.21 -20.13 -8.19
CA GLU A 29 -12.40 -21.38 -7.47
C GLU A 29 -13.70 -22.06 -7.88
N LYS A 30 -13.84 -23.36 -7.61
CA LYS A 30 -15.04 -24.13 -7.98
C LYS A 30 -15.92 -24.39 -6.78
N ALA A 31 -17.21 -24.16 -6.93
CA ALA A 31 -18.25 -24.53 -5.98
C ALA A 31 -18.39 -26.06 -5.93
N ASN A 32 -17.73 -26.74 -5.00
CA ASN A 32 -17.68 -28.21 -4.97
C ASN A 32 -19.02 -28.84 -4.54
N GLN A 33 -19.66 -28.30 -3.51
CA GLN A 33 -20.97 -28.73 -3.03
C GLN A 33 -21.82 -27.50 -2.69
N LEU A 34 -23.10 -27.60 -2.96
CA LEU A 34 -24.10 -26.61 -2.57
C LEU A 34 -24.99 -27.23 -1.50
N ARG A 35 -25.09 -26.61 -0.33
CA ARG A 35 -25.81 -27.10 0.84
C ARG A 35 -26.91 -26.12 1.22
N LEU A 36 -28.14 -26.63 1.30
CA LEU A 36 -29.28 -25.90 1.86
C LEU A 36 -29.50 -26.37 3.29
N TYR A 37 -29.34 -25.47 4.23
CA TYR A 37 -29.47 -25.76 5.67
C TYR A 37 -30.90 -25.52 6.17
N SER A 38 -31.36 -26.42 7.04
CA SER A 38 -32.57 -26.25 7.86
C SER A 38 -32.18 -26.60 9.31
N GLY A 39 -31.91 -25.58 10.11
CA GLY A 39 -31.29 -25.75 11.42
C GLY A 39 -29.87 -26.34 11.29
N THR A 40 -29.59 -27.43 12.01
CA THR A 40 -28.29 -28.11 11.97
C THR A 40 -28.13 -29.12 10.82
N LYS A 41 -29.21 -29.45 10.14
CA LYS A 41 -29.23 -30.41 9.03
C LYS A 41 -29.16 -29.68 7.69
N TYR A 42 -28.55 -30.32 6.71
CA TYR A 42 -28.50 -29.80 5.34
C TYR A 42 -28.88 -30.85 4.30
N THR A 43 -29.36 -30.38 3.16
CA THR A 43 -29.58 -31.17 1.95
C THR A 43 -28.63 -30.69 0.86
N LEU A 44 -28.13 -31.60 0.03
CA LEU A 44 -27.32 -31.25 -1.14
C LEU A 44 -28.25 -30.81 -2.26
N ALA A 45 -27.90 -29.70 -2.91
CA ALA A 45 -28.58 -29.20 -4.09
C ALA A 45 -27.63 -29.22 -5.29
N GLU A 46 -28.17 -29.52 -6.49
CA GLU A 46 -27.39 -29.45 -7.73
C GLU A 46 -27.39 -28.02 -8.30
N THR A 47 -28.48 -27.29 -8.03
CA THR A 47 -28.66 -25.90 -8.50
C THR A 47 -29.33 -25.07 -7.41
N ILE A 48 -28.88 -23.84 -7.24
CA ILE A 48 -29.46 -22.81 -6.36
C ILE A 48 -30.03 -21.70 -7.22
N HIS A 49 -31.25 -21.28 -6.91
CA HIS A 49 -32.00 -20.26 -7.64
C HIS A 49 -31.94 -18.89 -6.94
N PRO A 50 -32.28 -17.80 -7.67
CA PRO A 50 -32.29 -16.45 -7.07
C PRO A 50 -33.19 -16.35 -5.84
N GLY A 51 -32.73 -15.62 -4.83
CA GLY A 51 -33.38 -15.46 -3.54
C GLY A 51 -33.02 -16.52 -2.49
N GLN A 52 -32.43 -17.64 -2.89
CA GLN A 52 -32.01 -18.70 -1.97
C GLN A 52 -30.64 -18.39 -1.35
N VAL A 53 -30.51 -18.81 -0.10
CA VAL A 53 -29.22 -18.77 0.65
C VAL A 53 -28.69 -20.19 0.75
N CYS A 54 -27.42 -20.39 0.44
CA CYS A 54 -26.77 -21.69 0.53
C CYS A 54 -25.37 -21.58 1.12
N ALA A 55 -24.85 -22.68 1.65
CA ALA A 55 -23.46 -22.81 2.00
C ALA A 55 -22.71 -23.60 0.91
N VAL A 56 -21.58 -23.06 0.50
CA VAL A 56 -20.74 -23.60 -0.57
C VAL A 56 -19.42 -24.10 0.00
N THR A 57 -18.97 -25.26 -0.46
CA THR A 57 -17.62 -25.78 -0.18
C THR A 57 -16.72 -25.58 -1.38
N GLY A 58 -15.42 -25.36 -1.13
CA GLY A 58 -14.42 -25.20 -2.19
C GLY A 58 -14.03 -23.76 -2.48
N LEU A 59 -14.63 -22.79 -1.80
CA LEU A 59 -14.22 -21.39 -1.84
C LEU A 59 -13.31 -21.12 -0.62
N THR A 60 -12.07 -20.79 -0.88
CA THR A 60 -11.07 -20.51 0.18
C THR A 60 -10.68 -19.04 0.24
N LYS A 61 -10.80 -18.34 -0.89
CA LYS A 61 -10.41 -16.94 -1.04
C LYS A 61 -11.57 -15.95 -0.93
N ALA A 62 -12.81 -16.41 -1.11
CA ALA A 62 -14.00 -15.55 -1.03
C ALA A 62 -14.12 -14.86 0.34
N ARG A 63 -14.46 -13.57 0.34
CA ARG A 63 -14.56 -12.71 1.53
C ARG A 63 -16.03 -12.37 1.82
N GLN A 64 -16.27 -11.94 3.05
CA GLN A 64 -17.58 -11.42 3.44
C GLN A 64 -17.85 -10.09 2.70
N GLY A 65 -19.05 -9.95 2.13
CA GLY A 65 -19.46 -8.77 1.38
C GLY A 65 -18.99 -8.73 -0.06
N GLU A 66 -18.17 -9.68 -0.50
CA GLU A 66 -17.70 -9.78 -1.88
C GLU A 66 -18.85 -10.18 -2.84
N GLY A 67 -18.97 -9.45 -3.93
CA GLY A 67 -19.89 -9.73 -5.02
C GLY A 67 -19.26 -10.71 -6.01
N LEU A 68 -19.97 -11.81 -6.33
CA LEU A 68 -19.48 -12.83 -7.23
C LEU A 68 -20.20 -12.80 -8.57
N GLY A 69 -19.48 -12.95 -9.65
CA GLY A 69 -20.02 -12.94 -11.01
C GLY A 69 -20.35 -11.52 -11.50
N ALA A 70 -21.63 -11.21 -11.70
CA ALA A 70 -22.08 -9.88 -12.12
C ALA A 70 -22.50 -8.97 -10.94
N GLU A 71 -22.51 -9.50 -9.74
CA GLU A 71 -22.84 -8.76 -8.52
C GLU A 71 -21.67 -7.85 -8.14
N ARG A 72 -21.98 -6.69 -7.55
CA ARG A 72 -20.98 -5.77 -7.00
C ARG A 72 -20.73 -6.12 -5.54
N ASP A 73 -19.56 -5.77 -5.04
CA ASP A 73 -19.27 -5.84 -3.62
C ASP A 73 -20.28 -5.02 -2.84
N SER A 74 -20.66 -5.54 -1.67
CA SER A 74 -21.52 -4.80 -0.75
C SER A 74 -20.73 -3.66 -0.11
N ASP A 75 -21.43 -2.60 0.27
CA ASP A 75 -20.83 -1.53 1.06
C ASP A 75 -20.21 -2.10 2.34
N LEU A 76 -19.04 -1.57 2.71
CA LEU A 76 -18.39 -1.93 3.96
C LEU A 76 -19.33 -1.65 5.14
N PRO A 77 -19.23 -2.42 6.25
CA PRO A 77 -20.01 -2.14 7.45
C PRO A 77 -19.76 -0.72 7.91
N VAL A 78 -20.86 0.03 8.13
CA VAL A 78 -20.79 1.42 8.61
C VAL A 78 -20.25 1.51 10.04
N LEU A 79 -20.39 0.44 10.82
CA LEU A 79 -19.99 0.39 12.22
C LEU A 79 -18.52 0.00 12.35
N GLU A 80 -17.71 0.91 12.87
CA GLU A 80 -16.30 0.67 13.18
C GLU A 80 -16.12 0.29 14.65
N PRO A 81 -15.11 -0.56 14.98
CA PRO A 81 -14.76 -0.83 16.38
C PRO A 81 -14.30 0.46 17.07
N VAL A 82 -14.62 0.58 18.36
CA VAL A 82 -14.33 1.76 19.18
C VAL A 82 -13.53 1.45 20.44
N LEU A 83 -13.38 0.15 20.76
CA LEU A 83 -12.65 -0.35 21.93
C LEU A 83 -11.56 -1.32 21.49
N SER A 84 -10.40 -1.27 22.14
CA SER A 84 -9.31 -2.22 21.97
C SER A 84 -9.03 -2.93 23.28
N TYR A 85 -8.87 -4.25 23.23
CA TYR A 85 -8.58 -5.09 24.39
C TYR A 85 -7.36 -5.96 24.14
N GLN A 86 -6.46 -6.01 25.12
CA GLN A 86 -5.37 -6.97 25.12
C GLN A 86 -5.92 -8.38 25.40
N VAL A 87 -5.49 -9.36 24.61
CA VAL A 87 -5.81 -10.78 24.82
C VAL A 87 -4.76 -11.37 25.74
N LEU A 88 -5.16 -11.73 26.96
CA LEU A 88 -4.30 -12.39 27.94
C LEU A 88 -4.38 -13.89 27.73
N LEU A 89 -3.29 -14.49 27.28
CA LEU A 89 -3.17 -15.92 27.03
C LEU A 89 -2.75 -16.66 28.31
N PRO A 90 -3.15 -17.96 28.49
CA PRO A 90 -2.58 -18.82 29.50
C PRO A 90 -1.05 -18.96 29.36
N GLU A 91 -0.34 -19.20 30.47
CA GLU A 91 1.14 -19.27 30.48
C GLU A 91 1.72 -20.37 29.57
N ASP A 92 0.96 -21.42 29.31
CA ASP A 92 1.32 -22.55 28.46
C ASP A 92 0.91 -22.40 26.99
N ALA A 93 0.24 -21.32 26.64
CA ALA A 93 -0.27 -21.10 25.27
C ALA A 93 0.81 -20.55 24.34
N ASP A 94 0.91 -21.15 23.15
CA ASP A 94 1.72 -20.61 22.06
C ASP A 94 1.03 -19.37 21.45
N VAL A 95 1.69 -18.22 21.56
CA VAL A 95 1.22 -16.92 21.09
C VAL A 95 0.94 -16.92 19.58
N HIS A 96 1.84 -17.52 18.78
CA HIS A 96 1.65 -17.57 17.33
C HIS A 96 0.50 -18.49 16.90
N ALA A 97 0.33 -19.60 17.61
CA ALA A 97 -0.82 -20.48 17.39
C ALA A 97 -2.14 -19.80 17.79
N ALA A 98 -2.15 -19.02 18.88
CA ALA A 98 -3.30 -18.22 19.31
C ALA A 98 -3.63 -17.12 18.30
N LEU A 99 -2.63 -16.40 17.81
CA LEU A 99 -2.78 -15.37 16.75
C LEU A 99 -3.40 -15.97 15.49
N GLY A 100 -2.94 -17.13 15.03
CA GLY A 100 -3.52 -17.83 13.88
C GLY A 100 -4.98 -18.26 14.08
N LYS A 101 -5.40 -18.57 15.32
CA LYS A 101 -6.80 -18.86 15.66
C LYS A 101 -7.67 -17.60 15.65
N LEU A 102 -7.14 -16.48 16.15
CA LEU A 102 -7.82 -15.18 16.12
C LEU A 102 -8.00 -14.67 14.70
N HIS A 103 -7.00 -14.75 13.84
CA HIS A 103 -7.14 -14.40 12.43
C HIS A 103 -8.19 -15.23 11.68
N ARG A 104 -8.40 -16.51 12.07
CA ARG A 104 -9.51 -17.30 11.52
C ARG A 104 -10.88 -16.78 11.94
N LEU A 105 -11.01 -16.21 13.13
CA LEU A 105 -12.25 -15.55 13.56
C LEU A 105 -12.41 -14.20 12.82
N GLU A 106 -11.34 -13.47 12.61
CA GLU A 106 -11.35 -12.23 11.84
C GLU A 106 -11.79 -12.46 10.37
N GLU A 107 -11.45 -13.61 9.76
CA GLU A 107 -11.98 -13.98 8.44
C GLU A 107 -13.52 -14.15 8.43
N GLU A 108 -14.12 -14.51 9.56
CA GLU A 108 -15.58 -14.66 9.70
C GLU A 108 -16.25 -13.34 10.15
N GLU A 109 -15.55 -12.58 10.96
CA GLU A 109 -15.96 -11.29 11.55
C GLU A 109 -14.92 -10.22 11.21
N PRO A 110 -14.93 -9.62 10.01
CA PRO A 110 -13.90 -8.64 9.60
C PRO A 110 -13.84 -7.39 10.48
N GLN A 111 -14.87 -7.14 11.30
CA GLN A 111 -14.88 -6.04 12.27
C GLN A 111 -14.04 -6.36 13.52
N LEU A 112 -13.66 -7.62 13.72
CA LEU A 112 -12.71 -8.03 14.73
C LEU A 112 -11.29 -7.78 14.20
N HIS A 113 -10.77 -6.57 14.36
CA HIS A 113 -9.40 -6.27 13.96
C HIS A 113 -8.43 -6.86 14.97
N VAL A 114 -7.65 -7.85 14.54
CA VAL A 114 -6.61 -8.48 15.35
C VAL A 114 -5.29 -7.79 15.07
N VAL A 115 -4.74 -7.13 16.09
CA VAL A 115 -3.49 -6.38 16.00
C VAL A 115 -2.41 -7.09 16.80
N TRP A 116 -1.32 -7.47 16.14
CA TRP A 116 -0.12 -7.98 16.77
C TRP A 116 0.87 -6.83 17.05
N ASN A 117 1.21 -6.62 18.31
CA ASN A 117 2.24 -5.67 18.72
C ASN A 117 3.56 -6.41 18.92
N GLU A 118 4.46 -6.33 17.94
CA GLU A 118 5.76 -7.02 17.97
C GLU A 118 6.66 -6.52 19.12
N THR A 119 6.60 -5.22 19.43
CA THR A 119 7.45 -4.62 20.47
C THR A 119 7.11 -5.11 21.87
N LEU A 120 5.82 -5.29 22.16
CA LEU A 120 5.33 -5.73 23.45
C LEU A 120 5.08 -7.25 23.49
N GLY A 121 5.03 -7.92 22.34
CA GLY A 121 4.65 -9.33 22.24
C GLY A 121 3.19 -9.60 22.62
N GLU A 122 2.30 -8.65 22.35
CA GLU A 122 0.91 -8.65 22.78
C GLU A 122 -0.06 -8.74 21.60
N ILE A 123 -1.15 -9.47 21.79
CA ILE A 123 -2.27 -9.52 20.84
C ILE A 123 -3.36 -8.58 21.34
N HIS A 124 -3.83 -7.69 20.49
CA HIS A 124 -4.98 -6.83 20.75
C HIS A 124 -6.12 -7.15 19.79
N VAL A 125 -7.36 -7.05 20.29
CA VAL A 125 -8.58 -7.20 19.49
C VAL A 125 -9.41 -5.92 19.60
N GLN A 126 -10.00 -5.49 18.49
CA GLN A 126 -10.83 -4.30 18.45
C GLN A 126 -12.31 -4.70 18.35
N LEU A 127 -13.16 -4.07 19.17
CA LEU A 127 -14.54 -4.44 19.37
C LEU A 127 -15.44 -3.19 19.42
N MET A 128 -16.72 -3.37 19.13
CA MET A 128 -17.73 -2.30 19.25
C MET A 128 -18.30 -2.15 20.65
N GLY A 129 -18.18 -3.17 21.49
CA GLY A 129 -18.72 -3.15 22.84
C GLY A 129 -18.30 -4.35 23.69
N GLU A 130 -18.52 -4.27 25.01
CA GLU A 130 -18.07 -5.29 25.99
C GLU A 130 -18.77 -6.64 25.84
N ILE A 131 -20.01 -6.67 25.35
CA ILE A 131 -20.74 -7.92 25.13
C ILE A 131 -20.01 -8.83 24.14
N GLN A 132 -19.33 -8.25 23.16
CA GLN A 132 -18.53 -9.02 22.20
C GLN A 132 -17.35 -9.75 22.86
N LEU A 133 -16.82 -9.28 24.00
CA LEU A 133 -15.77 -9.98 24.74
C LEU A 133 -16.24 -11.34 25.26
N GLU A 134 -17.46 -11.40 25.81
CA GLU A 134 -18.02 -12.65 26.33
C GLU A 134 -18.27 -13.64 25.18
N VAL A 135 -18.79 -13.14 24.06
CA VAL A 135 -18.98 -13.95 22.86
C VAL A 135 -17.66 -14.46 22.34
N LEU A 136 -16.65 -13.59 22.20
CA LEU A 136 -15.31 -13.96 21.72
C LEU A 136 -14.63 -14.97 22.65
N ARG A 137 -14.74 -14.81 23.98
CA ARG A 137 -14.23 -15.75 24.98
C ARG A 137 -14.86 -17.13 24.79
N SER A 138 -16.19 -17.19 24.66
CA SER A 138 -16.92 -18.44 24.45
C SER A 138 -16.53 -19.10 23.13
N LEU A 139 -16.43 -18.35 22.04
CA LEU A 139 -16.01 -18.87 20.73
C LEU A 139 -14.59 -19.44 20.76
N LEU A 140 -13.65 -18.75 21.41
CA LEU A 140 -12.26 -19.23 21.53
C LEU A 140 -12.17 -20.52 22.36
N ALA A 141 -12.93 -20.59 23.46
CA ALA A 141 -12.99 -21.78 24.30
C ALA A 141 -13.66 -22.96 23.58
N GLU A 142 -14.83 -22.77 22.97
CA GLU A 142 -15.62 -23.83 22.34
C GLU A 142 -14.99 -24.36 21.05
N ARG A 143 -14.48 -23.45 20.19
CA ARG A 143 -13.97 -23.85 18.87
C ARG A 143 -12.50 -24.26 18.86
N PHE A 144 -11.70 -23.64 19.72
CA PHE A 144 -10.23 -23.82 19.69
C PHE A 144 -9.66 -24.35 21.01
N GLY A 145 -10.50 -24.57 22.05
CA GLY A 145 -10.03 -24.98 23.37
C GLY A 145 -9.09 -23.95 24.02
N LEU A 146 -9.17 -22.68 23.61
CA LEU A 146 -8.31 -21.61 24.09
C LEU A 146 -9.08 -20.75 25.10
N ASN A 147 -8.70 -20.88 26.37
CA ASN A 147 -9.25 -20.04 27.43
C ASN A 147 -8.44 -18.74 27.54
N VAL A 148 -9.04 -17.64 27.18
CA VAL A 148 -8.40 -16.32 27.24
C VAL A 148 -9.09 -15.43 28.27
N GLU A 149 -8.32 -14.50 28.83
CA GLU A 149 -8.83 -13.35 29.55
C GLU A 149 -8.54 -12.09 28.74
N PHE A 150 -9.22 -11.00 29.08
CA PHE A 150 -9.00 -9.71 28.43
C PHE A 150 -8.50 -8.69 29.45
N GLY A 151 -7.47 -7.99 29.06
CA GLY A 151 -6.92 -6.86 29.82
C GLY A 151 -7.88 -5.66 29.87
N PRO A 152 -7.51 -4.59 30.56
CA PRO A 152 -8.29 -3.36 30.56
C PRO A 152 -8.41 -2.83 29.14
N GLY A 153 -9.64 -2.54 28.69
CA GLY A 153 -9.86 -2.03 27.36
C GLY A 153 -9.41 -0.57 27.24
N GLY A 154 -8.85 -0.24 26.09
CA GLY A 154 -8.51 1.11 25.68
C GLY A 154 -9.56 1.70 24.74
N ILE A 155 -9.67 3.03 24.69
CA ILE A 155 -10.47 3.75 23.71
C ILE A 155 -9.65 3.89 22.44
N LEU A 156 -10.27 3.65 21.30
CA LEU A 156 -9.65 3.87 20.00
C LEU A 156 -9.80 5.33 19.58
N TYR A 157 -8.85 6.13 20.01
CA TYR A 157 -8.75 7.52 19.58
C TYR A 157 -8.30 7.63 18.12
N LYS A 158 -8.65 8.72 17.47
CA LYS A 158 -8.11 9.14 16.17
C LYS A 158 -7.54 10.55 16.27
N GLU A 159 -6.71 10.94 15.33
CA GLU A 159 -6.20 12.31 15.24
C GLU A 159 -6.56 12.95 13.91
N THR A 160 -6.63 14.28 13.89
CA THR A 160 -6.87 15.07 12.69
C THR A 160 -6.19 16.43 12.83
N ILE A 161 -6.26 17.23 11.78
CA ILE A 161 -5.81 18.63 11.80
C ILE A 161 -6.98 19.60 11.70
N THR A 162 -6.81 20.82 12.16
CA THR A 162 -7.86 21.85 12.11
C THR A 162 -7.60 22.94 11.07
N GLU A 163 -6.38 23.07 10.60
CA GLU A 163 -5.95 24.08 9.62
C GLU A 163 -5.08 23.45 8.55
N PRO A 164 -5.14 23.96 7.31
CA PRO A 164 -4.26 23.47 6.24
C PRO A 164 -2.79 23.73 6.57
N MET A 165 -1.93 22.77 6.21
CA MET A 165 -0.49 22.87 6.42
C MET A 165 0.28 22.26 5.27
N GLU A 166 1.43 22.86 4.92
CA GLU A 166 2.40 22.22 4.04
C GLU A 166 3.37 21.37 4.85
N GLY A 167 3.58 20.13 4.40
CA GLY A 167 4.63 19.26 4.88
C GLY A 167 5.75 19.11 3.85
N VAL A 168 6.99 19.17 4.31
CA VAL A 168 8.19 19.06 3.47
C VAL A 168 9.02 17.90 3.97
N GLY A 169 9.34 16.97 3.08
CA GLY A 169 10.23 15.84 3.36
C GLY A 169 11.37 15.79 2.37
N HIS A 170 12.59 15.74 2.89
CA HIS A 170 13.80 15.65 2.10
C HIS A 170 14.60 14.43 2.54
N TYR A 171 15.10 13.67 1.56
CA TYR A 171 15.91 12.48 1.80
C TYR A 171 17.08 12.45 0.83
N GLU A 172 18.26 12.82 1.34
CA GLU A 172 19.49 12.94 0.57
C GLU A 172 20.69 12.35 1.34
N PRO A 173 20.70 11.05 1.70
CA PRO A 173 21.93 10.38 2.08
C PRO A 173 22.87 10.27 0.87
N LEU A 174 24.12 9.90 1.10
CA LEU A 174 25.12 9.82 0.03
C LEU A 174 24.60 9.00 -1.17
N ARG A 175 24.58 9.62 -2.36
CA ARG A 175 24.08 9.08 -3.64
C ARG A 175 22.57 8.81 -3.72
N HIS A 176 21.77 9.38 -2.83
CA HIS A 176 20.32 9.36 -2.89
C HIS A 176 19.77 10.78 -2.92
N TYR A 177 18.60 10.98 -3.50
CA TYR A 177 17.96 12.29 -3.51
C TYR A 177 16.45 12.18 -3.78
N ALA A 178 15.64 12.67 -2.88
CA ALA A 178 14.23 12.93 -3.13
C ALA A 178 13.74 14.08 -2.24
N GLU A 179 12.92 14.97 -2.81
CA GLU A 179 12.20 15.98 -2.05
C GLU A 179 10.73 15.95 -2.42
N VAL A 180 9.87 15.97 -1.41
CA VAL A 180 8.41 15.89 -1.54
C VAL A 180 7.76 16.98 -0.71
N HIS A 181 6.83 17.72 -1.32
CA HIS A 181 5.99 18.70 -0.68
C HIS A 181 4.54 18.26 -0.76
N VAL A 182 3.88 18.13 0.38
CA VAL A 182 2.48 17.76 0.47
C VAL A 182 1.69 18.87 1.17
N LYS A 183 0.46 19.06 0.72
CA LYS A 183 -0.52 19.90 1.37
C LYS A 183 -1.46 19.01 2.17
N LEU A 184 -1.53 19.23 3.47
CA LEU A 184 -2.47 18.60 4.39
C LEU A 184 -3.68 19.52 4.57
N GLU A 185 -4.88 19.05 4.30
CA GLU A 185 -6.12 19.82 4.41
C GLU A 185 -7.12 19.06 5.28
N PRO A 186 -7.74 19.73 6.28
CA PRO A 186 -8.80 19.09 7.07
C PRO A 186 -10.04 18.85 6.19
N LEU A 187 -10.67 17.70 6.40
CA LEU A 187 -11.92 17.31 5.75
C LEU A 187 -13.08 17.30 6.76
N PRO A 188 -14.33 17.29 6.30
CA PRO A 188 -15.49 17.04 7.16
C PRO A 188 -15.35 15.71 7.91
N ARG A 189 -15.93 15.61 9.11
CA ARG A 189 -15.88 14.40 9.93
C ARG A 189 -16.50 13.20 9.22
N GLY A 190 -15.82 12.04 9.31
CA GLY A 190 -16.22 10.81 8.65
C GLY A 190 -15.79 10.69 7.18
N SER A 191 -15.01 11.66 6.67
CA SER A 191 -14.50 11.61 5.28
C SER A 191 -13.31 10.67 5.11
N GLY A 192 -12.68 10.23 6.21
CA GLY A 192 -11.48 9.41 6.17
C GLY A 192 -10.27 10.09 5.56
N MET A 193 -9.34 9.30 5.03
CA MET A 193 -8.16 9.79 4.35
C MET A 193 -8.41 9.93 2.85
N GLN A 194 -7.94 11.02 2.25
CA GLN A 194 -7.99 11.23 0.80
C GLN A 194 -6.62 11.63 0.28
N PHE A 195 -6.24 11.09 -0.88
CA PHE A 195 -4.96 11.37 -1.50
C PHE A 195 -5.16 11.95 -2.90
N ALA A 196 -4.33 12.95 -3.26
CA ALA A 196 -4.39 13.61 -4.55
C ALA A 196 -3.01 14.12 -4.97
N ALA A 197 -2.85 14.40 -6.28
CA ALA A 197 -1.70 15.10 -6.81
C ALA A 197 -2.16 16.35 -7.55
N ASP A 198 -1.58 17.50 -7.20
CA ASP A 198 -1.74 18.79 -7.87
C ASP A 198 -0.34 19.36 -8.15
N CYS A 199 0.49 18.54 -8.79
CA CYS A 199 1.87 18.87 -9.13
C CYS A 199 2.01 18.90 -10.66
N ARG A 200 2.66 19.94 -11.18
CA ARG A 200 2.93 20.05 -12.62
C ARG A 200 3.96 19.01 -13.05
N GLU A 201 3.76 18.41 -14.21
CA GLU A 201 4.69 17.43 -14.78
C GLU A 201 6.11 17.99 -15.01
N GLU A 202 6.21 19.31 -15.25
CA GLU A 202 7.48 20.03 -15.37
C GLU A 202 8.26 20.11 -14.05
N VAL A 203 7.58 20.00 -12.90
CA VAL A 203 8.18 20.04 -11.56
C VAL A 203 8.57 18.65 -11.11
N LEU A 204 7.69 17.67 -11.32
CA LEU A 204 7.92 16.26 -11.00
C LEU A 204 7.23 15.38 -12.05
N ASP A 205 7.96 14.45 -12.63
CA ASP A 205 7.43 13.50 -13.63
C ASP A 205 6.25 12.68 -13.06
N LYS A 206 5.30 12.35 -13.94
CA LYS A 206 4.07 11.62 -13.56
C LYS A 206 4.32 10.27 -12.89
N ASN A 207 5.39 9.59 -13.26
CA ASN A 207 5.70 8.29 -12.67
C ASN A 207 6.08 8.46 -11.20
N TRP A 208 6.89 9.48 -10.89
CA TRP A 208 7.21 9.81 -9.51
C TRP A 208 5.99 10.30 -8.73
N GLN A 209 5.09 11.09 -9.36
CA GLN A 209 3.85 11.49 -8.71
C GLN A 209 2.98 10.29 -8.34
N ARG A 210 2.83 9.30 -9.23
CA ARG A 210 2.10 8.05 -8.94
C ARG A 210 2.76 7.25 -7.81
N LEU A 211 4.08 7.18 -7.82
CA LEU A 211 4.83 6.48 -6.77
C LEU A 211 4.62 7.15 -5.40
N VAL A 212 4.65 8.48 -5.33
CA VAL A 212 4.33 9.21 -4.10
C VAL A 212 2.91 8.91 -3.63
N LEU A 213 1.91 8.90 -4.52
CA LEU A 213 0.53 8.52 -4.16
C LEU A 213 0.46 7.10 -3.62
N THR A 214 1.13 6.13 -4.26
CA THR A 214 1.23 4.76 -3.73
C THR A 214 1.82 4.74 -2.32
N HIS A 215 2.90 5.51 -2.07
CA HIS A 215 3.50 5.59 -0.73
C HIS A 215 2.62 6.29 0.30
N LEU A 216 1.74 7.19 -0.10
CA LEU A 216 0.73 7.78 0.78
C LEU A 216 -0.36 6.77 1.16
N GLU A 217 -0.76 5.91 0.22
CA GLU A 217 -1.84 4.91 0.41
C GLU A 217 -1.37 3.65 1.14
N GLU A 218 -0.11 3.22 0.97
CA GLU A 218 0.41 1.95 1.52
C GLU A 218 0.59 1.96 3.05
N LYS A 219 0.61 3.15 3.68
CA LYS A 219 0.89 3.31 5.12
C LYS A 219 -0.26 3.96 5.87
N GLN A 220 -0.62 3.38 7.01
CA GLN A 220 -1.46 4.08 7.99
C GLN A 220 -0.67 5.22 8.63
N HIS A 221 -1.04 6.47 8.34
CA HIS A 221 -0.40 7.63 8.93
C HIS A 221 -0.87 7.82 10.38
N LEU A 222 0.08 8.08 11.28
CA LEU A 222 -0.18 8.33 12.69
C LEU A 222 -0.07 9.81 13.00
N GLY A 223 -0.92 10.29 13.92
CA GLY A 223 -0.87 11.65 14.43
C GLY A 223 0.30 11.90 15.37
N VAL A 224 0.39 13.12 15.90
CA VAL A 224 1.52 13.60 16.70
C VAL A 224 1.17 13.87 18.16
N LEU A 225 -0.10 13.72 18.56
CA LEU A 225 -0.54 13.94 19.92
C LEU A 225 -0.36 12.71 20.81
N ILE A 226 -0.85 11.55 20.35
CA ILE A 226 -0.76 10.27 21.06
C ILE A 226 -0.31 9.13 20.13
N GLY A 227 0.02 9.42 18.86
CA GLY A 227 0.32 8.40 17.86
C GLY A 227 -0.91 7.63 17.37
N ALA A 228 -2.11 8.19 17.53
CA ALA A 228 -3.34 7.57 17.04
C ALA A 228 -3.46 7.69 15.51
N PRO A 229 -4.25 6.79 14.86
CA PRO A 229 -4.47 6.86 13.42
C PRO A 229 -5.02 8.21 12.96
N LEU A 230 -4.44 8.75 11.89
CA LEU A 230 -4.90 9.99 11.27
C LEU A 230 -6.21 9.74 10.50
N THR A 231 -7.15 10.68 10.56
CA THR A 231 -8.42 10.63 9.82
C THR A 231 -8.90 12.02 9.42
N ASP A 232 -9.81 12.08 8.45
CA ASP A 232 -10.43 13.33 7.97
C ASP A 232 -9.41 14.36 7.47
N VAL A 233 -8.40 13.86 6.74
CA VAL A 233 -7.35 14.68 6.14
C VAL A 233 -7.17 14.33 4.67
N LYS A 234 -7.13 15.35 3.83
CA LYS A 234 -6.70 15.22 2.44
C LYS A 234 -5.22 15.55 2.33
N ILE A 235 -4.45 14.65 1.77
CA ILE A 235 -3.03 14.85 1.49
C ILE A 235 -2.85 15.01 -0.01
N THR A 236 -2.39 16.19 -0.44
CA THR A 236 -2.20 16.52 -1.86
C THR A 236 -0.71 16.74 -2.13
N LEU A 237 -0.13 15.98 -3.04
CA LEU A 237 1.22 16.25 -3.55
C LEU A 237 1.19 17.56 -4.36
N ILE A 238 1.95 18.57 -3.93
CA ILE A 238 1.98 19.89 -4.57
C ILE A 238 3.28 20.20 -5.30
N ALA A 239 4.41 19.67 -4.83
CA ALA A 239 5.70 19.78 -5.47
C ALA A 239 6.62 18.63 -5.08
N GLY A 240 7.67 18.43 -5.83
CA GLY A 240 8.71 17.47 -5.52
C GLY A 240 9.88 17.60 -6.49
N ARG A 241 10.98 16.96 -6.16
CA ARG A 241 12.17 16.96 -7.01
C ARG A 241 12.86 15.61 -6.96
N ALA A 242 13.24 15.13 -8.14
CA ALA A 242 14.08 13.97 -8.36
C ALA A 242 15.44 14.41 -8.93
N HIS A 243 16.46 13.61 -8.74
CA HIS A 243 17.76 13.77 -9.38
C HIS A 243 18.01 12.64 -10.37
N LEU A 244 18.34 12.94 -11.62
CA LEU A 244 18.46 11.98 -12.72
C LEU A 244 19.38 10.77 -12.46
N LYS A 245 20.36 10.91 -11.54
CA LYS A 245 21.38 9.88 -11.26
C LYS A 245 21.34 9.34 -9.84
N HIS A 246 20.55 9.96 -8.96
CA HIS A 246 20.63 9.69 -7.52
C HIS A 246 19.25 9.51 -6.88
N THR A 247 18.17 9.36 -7.67
CA THR A 247 16.84 9.11 -7.14
C THR A 247 16.42 7.68 -7.43
N GLU A 248 16.11 6.96 -6.38
CA GLU A 248 15.51 5.63 -6.41
C GLU A 248 14.09 5.66 -5.83
N GLY A 249 13.29 4.64 -6.11
CA GLY A 249 11.91 4.58 -5.61
C GLY A 249 11.80 4.65 -4.10
N GLY A 250 12.73 4.00 -3.38
CA GLY A 250 12.82 4.03 -1.93
C GLY A 250 13.07 5.42 -1.33
N ASP A 251 13.73 6.32 -2.08
CA ASP A 251 13.99 7.68 -1.63
C ASP A 251 12.70 8.49 -1.54
N PHE A 252 11.81 8.33 -2.53
CA PHE A 252 10.49 8.94 -2.51
C PHE A 252 9.63 8.40 -1.37
N ARG A 253 9.74 7.11 -1.03
CA ARG A 253 9.06 6.55 0.17
C ARG A 253 9.52 7.29 1.42
N GLN A 254 10.83 7.42 1.61
CA GLN A 254 11.41 8.10 2.76
C GLN A 254 11.05 9.58 2.81
N ALA A 255 11.13 10.28 1.68
CA ALA A 255 10.76 11.69 1.59
C ALA A 255 9.25 11.92 1.83
N THR A 256 8.38 11.04 1.27
CA THR A 256 6.92 11.13 1.44
C THR A 256 6.51 10.97 2.90
N TYR A 257 7.04 9.95 3.60
CA TYR A 257 6.71 9.74 5.00
C TYR A 257 7.16 10.90 5.89
N ARG A 258 8.36 11.44 5.62
CA ARG A 258 8.88 12.63 6.31
C ARG A 258 8.05 13.86 6.01
N ALA A 259 7.61 14.05 4.76
CA ALA A 259 6.77 15.19 4.38
C ALA A 259 5.44 15.19 5.16
N VAL A 260 4.76 14.05 5.22
CA VAL A 260 3.53 13.93 6.00
C VAL A 260 3.79 14.18 7.47
N ARG A 261 4.80 13.53 8.04
CA ARG A 261 5.11 13.64 9.47
C ARG A 261 5.54 15.06 9.86
N GLN A 262 6.40 15.69 9.07
CA GLN A 262 6.84 17.07 9.27
C GLN A 262 5.65 18.05 9.20
N GLY A 263 4.76 17.86 8.23
CA GLY A 263 3.54 18.67 8.11
C GLY A 263 2.63 18.52 9.32
N LEU A 264 2.47 17.31 9.87
CA LEU A 264 1.70 17.07 11.09
C LEU A 264 2.34 17.71 12.33
N MET A 265 3.68 17.71 12.43
CA MET A 265 4.40 18.40 13.51
C MET A 265 4.19 19.93 13.48
N MET A 266 4.02 20.51 12.29
CA MET A 266 3.74 21.94 12.11
C MET A 266 2.26 22.28 12.24
N ALA A 267 1.37 21.32 12.02
CA ALA A 267 -0.08 21.53 11.99
C ALA A 267 -0.65 21.65 13.39
N LYS A 268 -1.82 22.31 13.47
CA LYS A 268 -2.64 22.29 14.68
C LYS A 268 -3.47 21.01 14.71
N SER A 269 -2.94 20.00 15.40
CA SER A 269 -3.59 18.69 15.54
C SER A 269 -4.72 18.72 16.57
N GLN A 270 -5.71 17.86 16.37
CA GLN A 270 -6.86 17.67 17.25
C GLN A 270 -7.09 16.19 17.52
N LEU A 271 -7.21 15.85 18.80
CA LEU A 271 -7.57 14.50 19.24
C LEU A 271 -9.08 14.29 19.06
N LEU A 272 -9.44 13.14 18.52
CA LEU A 272 -10.81 12.70 18.33
C LEU A 272 -11.08 11.46 19.18
N GLU A 273 -12.24 11.43 19.82
CA GLU A 273 -12.73 10.26 20.55
C GLU A 273 -13.99 9.69 19.87
N PRO A 274 -14.19 8.37 19.94
CA PRO A 274 -15.40 7.74 19.42
C PRO A 274 -16.62 8.09 20.31
N TRP A 275 -17.78 8.18 19.66
CA TRP A 275 -19.06 8.46 20.30
C TRP A 275 -20.06 7.36 20.00
N TYR A 276 -21.01 7.17 20.94
CA TYR A 276 -22.22 6.38 20.75
C TYR A 276 -23.42 7.28 20.48
N ALA A 277 -24.25 6.89 19.52
CA ALA A 277 -25.67 7.22 19.54
C ALA A 277 -26.35 6.23 20.50
N PHE A 278 -27.07 6.75 21.48
CA PHE A 278 -27.74 5.92 22.45
C PHE A 278 -29.27 6.05 22.37
N ARG A 279 -29.96 4.96 22.71
CA ARG A 279 -31.39 4.92 22.99
C ARG A 279 -31.58 4.27 24.35
N LEU A 280 -32.03 5.06 25.32
CA LEU A 280 -32.21 4.67 26.70
C LEU A 280 -33.71 4.68 27.04
N GLU A 281 -34.23 3.52 27.36
CA GLU A 281 -35.62 3.31 27.83
C GLU A 281 -35.56 3.10 29.35
N VAL A 282 -36.24 3.95 30.14
CA VAL A 282 -36.25 3.84 31.58
C VAL A 282 -37.66 4.11 32.14
N PRO A 283 -38.00 3.61 33.33
CA PRO A 283 -39.19 4.03 34.05
C PRO A 283 -39.22 5.54 34.24
N VAL A 284 -40.39 6.17 34.09
CA VAL A 284 -40.55 7.63 34.20
C VAL A 284 -39.95 8.17 35.51
N GLU A 285 -40.07 7.43 36.61
CA GLU A 285 -39.48 7.75 37.92
C GLU A 285 -37.93 7.87 37.88
N SER A 286 -37.27 7.22 36.93
CA SER A 286 -35.81 7.19 36.78
C SER A 286 -35.30 8.18 35.72
N LEU A 287 -36.18 8.87 35.01
CA LEU A 287 -35.81 9.77 33.90
C LEU A 287 -34.88 10.90 34.34
N GLY A 288 -35.19 11.55 35.45
CA GLY A 288 -34.37 12.67 35.97
C GLY A 288 -32.92 12.23 36.29
N ARG A 289 -32.75 11.04 36.84
CA ARG A 289 -31.43 10.47 37.06
C ARG A 289 -30.71 10.20 35.75
N ALA A 290 -31.38 9.56 34.78
CA ALA A 290 -30.82 9.26 33.48
C ALA A 290 -30.33 10.52 32.77
N MET A 291 -31.12 11.60 32.76
CA MET A 291 -30.73 12.89 32.18
C MET A 291 -29.49 13.48 32.87
N THR A 292 -29.44 13.41 34.20
CA THR A 292 -28.29 13.91 34.98
C THR A 292 -27.02 13.08 34.71
N ASP A 293 -27.16 11.77 34.63
CA ASP A 293 -26.04 10.86 34.34
C ASP A 293 -25.48 11.13 32.93
N ILE A 294 -26.32 11.28 31.91
CA ILE A 294 -25.88 11.63 30.55
C ILE A 294 -25.16 12.99 30.51
N GLN A 295 -25.67 14.00 31.22
CA GLN A 295 -24.99 15.32 31.31
C GLN A 295 -23.63 15.21 31.99
N ARG A 296 -23.52 14.43 33.07
CA ARG A 296 -22.25 14.18 33.78
C ARG A 296 -21.23 13.46 32.88
N MET A 297 -21.69 12.65 31.95
CA MET A 297 -20.89 11.95 30.96
C MET A 297 -20.55 12.80 29.73
N GLU A 298 -20.79 14.14 29.78
CA GLU A 298 -20.58 15.08 28.66
C GLU A 298 -21.40 14.71 27.41
N GLY A 299 -22.48 13.92 27.57
CA GLY A 299 -23.39 13.56 26.51
C GLY A 299 -24.45 14.66 26.26
N SER A 300 -25.07 14.54 25.10
CA SER A 300 -26.23 15.35 24.69
C SER A 300 -27.42 14.45 24.45
N PHE A 301 -28.63 14.95 24.71
CA PHE A 301 -29.85 14.20 24.46
C PHE A 301 -30.96 15.09 23.89
N ASP A 302 -31.86 14.48 23.14
CA ASP A 302 -33.06 15.10 22.62
C ASP A 302 -34.15 15.17 23.71
N PRO A 303 -35.19 15.99 23.55
CA PRO A 303 -36.31 16.02 24.47
C PRO A 303 -36.88 14.60 24.67
N PRO A 304 -37.05 14.17 25.95
CA PRO A 304 -37.50 12.80 26.23
C PRO A 304 -38.92 12.55 25.74
N GLU A 305 -39.12 11.39 25.13
CA GLU A 305 -40.45 10.89 24.80
C GLU A 305 -41.01 10.14 26.02
N SER A 306 -42.01 10.72 26.70
CA SER A 306 -42.61 10.12 27.89
C SER A 306 -43.92 9.39 27.54
N GLY A 307 -43.95 8.10 27.84
CA GLY A 307 -45.17 7.29 27.88
C GLY A 307 -45.77 7.29 29.29
N GLU A 308 -46.78 6.43 29.55
CA GLU A 308 -47.44 6.33 30.86
C GLU A 308 -46.53 5.71 31.91
N GLU A 309 -45.73 4.69 31.57
CA GLU A 309 -44.88 3.96 32.49
C GLU A 309 -43.37 4.10 32.18
N THR A 310 -43.03 4.28 30.91
CA THR A 310 -41.64 4.37 30.43
C THR A 310 -41.39 5.64 29.67
N ALA A 311 -40.15 6.15 29.80
CA ALA A 311 -39.64 7.25 29.03
C ALA A 311 -38.46 6.79 28.16
N VAL A 312 -38.36 7.35 26.96
CA VAL A 312 -37.28 7.12 26.02
C VAL A 312 -36.43 8.38 25.90
N LEU A 313 -35.14 8.24 26.09
CA LEU A 313 -34.14 9.28 25.91
C LEU A 313 -33.18 8.86 24.79
N THR A 314 -33.09 9.66 23.74
CA THR A 314 -32.14 9.47 22.64
C THR A 314 -31.10 10.57 22.65
N GLY A 315 -29.90 10.28 22.16
CA GLY A 315 -28.84 11.26 22.12
C GLY A 315 -27.47 10.66 21.81
N PHE A 316 -26.44 11.40 22.18
CA PHE A 316 -25.06 11.02 21.89
C PHE A 316 -24.21 11.19 23.14
N ALA A 317 -23.23 10.30 23.35
CA ALA A 317 -22.29 10.41 24.43
C ALA A 317 -20.93 9.77 24.10
N PRO A 318 -19.82 10.22 24.74
CA PRO A 318 -18.51 9.63 24.54
C PRO A 318 -18.46 8.15 24.95
N VAL A 319 -17.82 7.32 24.14
CA VAL A 319 -17.65 5.89 24.44
C VAL A 319 -16.95 5.67 25.78
N ALA A 320 -15.95 6.50 26.09
CA ALA A 320 -15.19 6.43 27.33
C ALA A 320 -16.06 6.54 28.57
N ALA A 321 -17.06 7.42 28.56
CA ALA A 321 -17.96 7.65 29.70
C ALA A 321 -19.12 6.64 29.76
N MET A 322 -19.54 6.10 28.61
CA MET A 322 -20.68 5.17 28.51
C MET A 322 -20.34 3.71 28.78
N ARG A 323 -19.06 3.36 28.91
CA ARG A 323 -18.56 1.99 28.98
C ARG A 323 -19.23 1.15 30.07
N SER A 324 -19.31 1.67 31.29
CA SER A 324 -19.92 0.99 32.45
C SER A 324 -21.42 1.27 32.63
N TYR A 325 -21.93 2.24 31.90
CA TYR A 325 -23.29 2.76 32.10
C TYR A 325 -24.42 1.71 31.85
N PRO A 326 -24.30 0.74 30.91
CA PRO A 326 -25.31 -0.33 30.78
C PRO A 326 -25.57 -1.07 32.09
N MET A 327 -24.51 -1.37 32.86
CA MET A 327 -24.65 -2.05 34.17
C MET A 327 -25.30 -1.14 35.22
N GLU A 328 -24.96 0.15 35.20
CA GLU A 328 -25.59 1.14 36.09
C GLU A 328 -27.09 1.27 35.79
N VAL A 329 -27.48 1.33 34.50
CA VAL A 329 -28.90 1.38 34.07
C VAL A 329 -29.68 0.19 34.63
N VAL A 330 -29.16 -1.02 34.45
CA VAL A 330 -29.79 -2.23 34.99
C VAL A 330 -29.95 -2.13 36.50
N SER A 331 -28.92 -1.66 37.21
CA SER A 331 -28.90 -1.54 38.67
C SER A 331 -29.97 -0.58 39.18
N TYR A 332 -29.98 0.70 38.75
CA TYR A 332 -30.91 1.68 39.30
C TYR A 332 -32.34 1.54 38.80
N THR A 333 -32.56 0.93 37.64
CA THR A 333 -33.91 0.62 37.12
C THR A 333 -34.44 -0.74 37.60
N ARG A 334 -33.65 -1.50 38.38
CA ARG A 334 -33.95 -2.87 38.82
C ARG A 334 -34.27 -3.80 37.67
N GLY A 335 -33.49 -3.69 36.59
CA GLY A 335 -33.64 -4.50 35.39
C GLY A 335 -34.76 -4.07 34.44
N ARG A 336 -35.48 -2.96 34.72
CA ARG A 336 -36.56 -2.47 33.84
C ARG A 336 -36.07 -1.51 32.76
N GLY A 337 -34.82 -1.01 32.89
CA GLY A 337 -34.20 -0.13 31.89
C GLY A 337 -33.54 -0.90 30.77
N ARG A 338 -33.53 -0.33 29.59
CA ARG A 338 -32.85 -0.86 28.41
C ARG A 338 -32.02 0.23 27.75
N LEU A 339 -30.74 -0.03 27.56
CA LEU A 339 -29.82 0.86 26.86
C LEU A 339 -29.32 0.18 25.58
N THR A 340 -29.52 0.85 24.45
CA THR A 340 -28.98 0.43 23.17
C THR A 340 -27.91 1.46 22.77
N LEU A 341 -26.72 0.99 22.40
CA LEU A 341 -25.58 1.79 21.99
C LEU A 341 -25.20 1.45 20.57
N THR A 342 -25.03 2.45 19.72
CA THR A 342 -24.59 2.31 18.34
C THR A 342 -23.42 3.27 18.10
N PRO A 343 -22.27 2.82 17.59
CA PRO A 343 -21.16 3.71 17.23
C PRO A 343 -21.61 4.81 16.26
N ASP A 344 -21.22 6.07 16.53
CA ASP A 344 -21.61 7.27 15.77
C ASP A 344 -20.39 8.12 15.36
N GLY A 345 -19.33 7.46 14.90
CA GLY A 345 -18.12 8.12 14.44
C GLY A 345 -17.29 8.75 15.56
N CYS A 346 -16.44 9.71 15.19
CA CYS A 346 -15.52 10.37 16.11
C CYS A 346 -15.78 11.87 16.17
N ARG A 347 -15.68 12.43 17.38
CA ARG A 347 -15.84 13.88 17.67
C ARG A 347 -14.62 14.42 18.45
N PRO A 348 -14.41 15.73 18.54
CA PRO A 348 -13.34 16.29 19.35
C PRO A 348 -13.36 15.74 20.77
N CYS A 349 -12.21 15.27 21.25
CA CYS A 349 -12.09 14.68 22.57
C CYS A 349 -12.33 15.74 23.66
N HIS A 350 -13.28 15.48 24.57
CA HIS A 350 -13.68 16.43 25.63
C HIS A 350 -12.57 16.65 26.66
N ASN A 351 -11.77 15.64 26.97
CA ASN A 351 -10.68 15.67 27.93
C ASN A 351 -9.29 15.46 27.29
N ALA A 352 -9.10 15.95 26.06
CA ALA A 352 -7.90 15.72 25.24
C ALA A 352 -6.58 15.94 26.00
N ALA A 353 -6.47 17.01 26.82
CA ALA A 353 -5.25 17.29 27.56
C ALA A 353 -4.85 16.15 28.51
N GLN A 354 -5.82 15.58 29.23
CA GLN A 354 -5.58 14.45 30.15
C GLN A 354 -5.17 13.18 29.40
N VAL A 355 -5.81 12.91 28.26
CA VAL A 355 -5.50 11.74 27.43
C VAL A 355 -4.09 11.86 26.86
N ILE A 356 -3.71 13.03 26.35
CA ILE A 356 -2.37 13.27 25.79
C ILE A 356 -1.29 13.15 26.88
N GLU A 357 -1.53 13.71 28.07
CA GLU A 357 -0.61 13.58 29.18
C GLU A 357 -0.45 12.12 29.64
N ALA A 358 -1.56 11.38 29.73
CA ALA A 358 -1.56 9.97 30.13
C ALA A 358 -0.85 9.07 29.08
N ALA A 359 -1.01 9.37 27.80
CA ALA A 359 -0.34 8.63 26.72
C ALA A 359 1.18 8.85 26.73
N GLY A 360 1.65 10.03 27.12
CA GLY A 360 3.08 10.36 27.22
C GLY A 360 3.86 10.20 25.91
N TYR A 361 3.17 10.17 24.76
CA TYR A 361 3.76 9.99 23.45
C TYR A 361 4.64 11.18 23.06
N LYS A 362 5.82 10.88 22.53
CA LYS A 362 6.79 11.88 22.07
C LYS A 362 7.06 11.69 20.59
N PRO A 363 6.44 12.46 19.70
CA PRO A 363 6.53 12.28 18.26
C PRO A 363 7.96 12.48 17.72
N GLU A 364 8.80 13.24 18.41
CA GLU A 364 10.21 13.46 18.03
C GLU A 364 11.10 12.22 18.28
N HIS A 365 10.68 11.32 19.18
CA HIS A 365 11.41 10.10 19.50
C HIS A 365 10.89 8.85 18.75
N ASP A 366 9.89 9.02 17.91
CA ASP A 366 9.32 7.94 17.11
C ASP A 366 10.21 7.63 15.89
N LEU A 367 11.08 6.63 16.05
CA LEU A 367 12.05 6.23 15.03
C LEU A 367 11.39 5.57 13.79
N GLU A 368 10.20 5.00 13.97
CA GLU A 368 9.45 4.38 12.86
C GLU A 368 8.75 5.44 11.99
N ASN A 369 8.46 6.62 12.58
CA ASN A 369 7.82 7.74 11.91
C ASN A 369 8.64 9.03 12.04
N PRO A 370 9.86 9.09 11.49
CA PRO A 370 10.73 10.25 11.65
C PRO A 370 10.17 11.48 10.95
N ALA A 371 10.15 12.62 11.68
CA ALA A 371 9.74 13.91 11.13
C ALA A 371 10.94 14.69 10.54
N ASP A 372 12.14 14.38 10.97
CA ASP A 372 13.37 15.02 10.55
C ASP A 372 13.75 14.60 9.14
N SER A 373 14.37 15.50 8.38
CA SER A 373 14.84 15.25 7.03
C SER A 373 16.34 15.02 6.98
N VAL A 374 16.80 14.36 5.93
CA VAL A 374 18.23 14.08 5.71
C VAL A 374 18.69 14.87 4.50
N PHE A 375 19.68 15.72 4.70
CA PHE A 375 20.34 16.53 3.66
C PHE A 375 21.80 16.11 3.48
N CYS A 376 22.40 16.48 2.36
CA CYS A 376 23.80 16.20 2.08
C CYS A 376 24.59 17.50 1.85
N ALA A 377 25.71 17.65 2.53
CA ALA A 377 26.66 18.72 2.27
C ALA A 377 28.08 18.16 2.26
N HIS A 378 28.86 18.56 1.27
CA HIS A 378 30.27 18.12 1.11
C HIS A 378 30.47 16.60 1.10
N GLY A 379 29.46 15.85 0.60
CA GLY A 379 29.52 14.40 0.53
C GLY A 379 29.21 13.67 1.85
N ALA A 380 28.68 14.36 2.86
CA ALA A 380 28.22 13.78 4.11
C ALA A 380 26.74 14.10 4.35
N GLY A 381 25.95 13.06 4.67
CA GLY A 381 24.56 13.22 5.08
C GLY A 381 24.47 13.80 6.49
N PHE A 382 23.55 14.71 6.72
CA PHE A 382 23.25 15.25 8.06
C PHE A 382 21.74 15.37 8.26
N VAL A 383 21.29 15.23 9.51
CA VAL A 383 19.88 15.32 9.87
C VAL A 383 19.52 16.78 10.14
N VAL A 384 18.41 17.24 9.57
CA VAL A 384 17.81 18.55 9.82
C VAL A 384 16.51 18.34 10.58
N PRO A 385 16.37 18.92 11.80
CA PRO A 385 15.15 18.82 12.58
C PRO A 385 13.92 19.33 11.82
N TRP A 386 12.76 18.77 12.12
CA TRP A 386 11.49 19.03 11.43
C TRP A 386 11.10 20.52 11.37
N ASP A 387 11.42 21.30 12.39
CA ASP A 387 11.15 22.75 12.48
C ASP A 387 12.04 23.59 11.56
N GLN A 388 13.20 23.04 11.11
CA GLN A 388 14.18 23.71 10.27
C GLN A 388 14.17 23.25 8.81
N VAL A 389 13.45 22.19 8.45
CA VAL A 389 13.41 21.61 7.10
C VAL A 389 13.09 22.66 6.04
N ARG A 390 12.14 23.55 6.30
CA ARG A 390 11.74 24.62 5.36
C ARG A 390 12.85 25.61 5.01
N SER A 391 13.83 25.82 5.90
CA SER A 391 14.96 26.69 5.63
C SER A 391 16.04 26.04 4.76
N HIS A 392 16.00 24.71 4.61
CA HIS A 392 16.96 23.91 3.87
C HIS A 392 16.39 23.29 2.57
N MET A 393 15.06 23.35 2.36
CA MET A 393 14.40 22.77 1.19
C MET A 393 14.95 23.34 -0.12
N HIS A 394 15.03 22.51 -1.15
CA HIS A 394 15.56 22.86 -2.46
C HIS A 394 14.47 23.30 -3.47
N VAL A 395 13.21 23.02 -3.18
CA VAL A 395 12.05 23.36 -4.02
C VAL A 395 11.16 24.36 -3.29
N ASP A 396 10.71 25.37 -3.99
CA ASP A 396 9.69 26.31 -3.49
C ASP A 396 8.33 25.93 -4.09
N SER A 397 7.44 25.38 -3.27
CA SER A 397 6.08 25.01 -3.68
C SER A 397 5.16 26.22 -3.93
N GLY A 398 5.58 27.40 -3.48
CA GLY A 398 4.73 28.62 -3.50
C GLY A 398 3.70 28.68 -2.36
N TRP A 399 3.70 27.74 -1.43
CA TRP A 399 2.80 27.72 -0.28
C TRP A 399 2.98 28.98 0.59
N GLY A 400 1.85 29.58 1.01
CA GLY A 400 1.85 30.77 1.88
C GLY A 400 2.23 32.07 1.18
N LYS A 401 2.61 32.05 -0.07
CA LYS A 401 2.76 33.25 -0.87
C LYS A 401 1.38 33.67 -1.37
N ALA A 402 0.94 34.87 -1.04
CA ALA A 402 -0.26 35.46 -1.62
C ALA A 402 -0.18 35.27 -3.16
N ALA A 403 -1.26 34.76 -3.76
CA ALA A 403 -1.34 34.59 -5.21
C ALA A 403 -0.86 35.91 -5.85
N ARG A 404 0.31 35.92 -6.48
CA ARG A 404 0.70 37.04 -7.33
C ARG A 404 -0.44 37.18 -8.32
N PRO A 405 -1.02 38.40 -8.52
CA PRO A 405 -1.94 38.59 -9.60
C PRO A 405 -1.25 38.07 -10.85
N GLU A 406 -1.92 37.21 -11.60
CA GLU A 406 -1.39 36.66 -12.85
C GLU A 406 -0.89 37.84 -13.65
N PRO A 407 0.39 37.89 -14.07
CA PRO A 407 0.85 38.93 -14.98
C PRO A 407 -0.01 38.80 -16.21
N GLU A 408 -0.69 39.89 -16.59
CA GLU A 408 -1.49 39.99 -17.80
C GLU A 408 -0.78 39.23 -18.93
N ALA A 409 -1.52 38.34 -19.57
CA ALA A 409 -1.02 37.40 -20.56
C ALA A 409 -0.18 38.08 -21.62
N GLN A 410 1.12 38.11 -21.43
CA GLN A 410 2.06 38.39 -22.53
C GLN A 410 1.90 37.24 -23.51
N THR A 411 1.56 37.57 -24.72
CA THR A 411 1.27 36.64 -25.81
C THR A 411 2.35 35.57 -25.94
N VAL A 412 1.91 34.32 -25.89
CA VAL A 412 2.70 33.07 -25.87
C VAL A 412 3.94 33.03 -26.82
N PRO A 413 4.02 33.77 -27.94
CA PRO A 413 5.22 33.81 -28.81
C PRO A 413 6.45 34.49 -28.20
N GLN A 414 6.29 35.52 -27.36
CA GLN A 414 7.44 36.26 -26.82
C GLN A 414 8.16 35.53 -25.68
N ARG A 415 7.44 34.77 -24.83
CA ARG A 415 8.05 33.96 -23.76
C ARG A 415 8.88 32.80 -24.32
N ARG A 416 8.38 32.13 -25.38
CA ARG A 416 9.15 31.05 -26.04
C ARG A 416 10.42 31.58 -26.73
N ALA A 417 10.38 32.78 -27.31
CA ALA A 417 11.54 33.37 -27.93
C ALA A 417 12.62 33.82 -26.95
N MET A 418 12.24 34.31 -25.74
CA MET A 418 13.21 34.66 -24.68
C MET A 418 13.82 33.44 -23.99
N ALA A 419 13.04 32.43 -23.70
CA ALA A 419 13.54 31.17 -23.14
C ALA A 419 14.47 30.44 -24.14
N TYR A 420 14.14 30.48 -25.42
CA TYR A 420 14.96 29.88 -26.47
C TYR A 420 16.30 30.62 -26.67
N ARG A 421 16.33 31.93 -26.51
CA ARG A 421 17.58 32.71 -26.60
C ARG A 421 18.49 32.47 -25.39
N ALA A 422 17.95 32.40 -24.19
CA ALA A 422 18.72 32.10 -23.00
C ALA A 422 19.37 30.70 -23.09
N THR A 423 18.62 29.67 -23.52
CA THR A 423 19.15 28.30 -23.69
C THR A 423 20.23 28.21 -24.79
N LEU A 424 20.12 28.99 -25.88
CA LEU A 424 21.14 29.03 -26.95
C LEU A 424 22.45 29.70 -26.52
N GLU A 425 22.39 30.70 -25.66
CA GLU A 425 23.58 31.35 -25.09
C GLU A 425 24.28 30.45 -24.05
N GLU A 426 23.52 29.77 -23.21
CA GLU A 426 24.02 28.78 -22.26
C GLU A 426 24.64 27.56 -22.97
N ASP A 427 24.00 27.05 -24.03
CA ASP A 427 24.55 25.95 -24.85
C ASP A 427 25.84 26.35 -25.57
N ALA A 428 25.94 27.59 -26.01
CA ALA A 428 27.16 28.10 -26.64
C ALA A 428 28.32 28.28 -25.64
N GLU A 429 28.02 28.64 -24.38
CA GLU A 429 29.02 28.66 -23.30
C GLU A 429 29.45 27.26 -22.89
N LEU A 430 28.52 26.33 -22.75
CA LEU A 430 28.81 24.93 -22.48
C LEU A 430 29.66 24.29 -23.58
N LEU A 431 29.39 24.60 -24.83
CA LEU A 431 30.17 24.11 -25.96
C LEU A 431 31.63 24.65 -25.92
N LYS A 432 31.80 25.93 -25.60
CA LYS A 432 33.16 26.53 -25.41
C LYS A 432 33.92 25.91 -24.25
N ILE A 433 33.25 25.60 -23.14
CA ILE A 433 33.84 24.93 -21.99
C ILE A 433 34.24 23.51 -22.37
N PHE A 434 33.39 22.79 -23.10
CA PHE A 434 33.65 21.43 -23.56
C PHE A 434 34.83 21.38 -24.57
N GLU A 435 34.87 22.27 -25.57
CA GLU A 435 35.97 22.33 -26.52
C GLU A 435 37.29 22.70 -25.86
N ARG A 436 37.27 23.53 -24.81
CA ARG A 436 38.48 23.89 -24.03
C ARG A 436 39.00 22.74 -23.20
N THR A 437 38.13 21.81 -22.78
CA THR A 437 38.46 20.70 -21.91
C THR A 437 38.83 19.41 -22.65
N TYR A 438 38.14 19.15 -23.79
CA TYR A 438 38.24 17.89 -24.52
C TYR A 438 38.67 18.01 -25.99
N GLY A 439 38.91 19.24 -26.47
CA GLY A 439 39.28 19.50 -27.86
C GLY A 439 38.11 19.65 -28.83
N PRO A 440 38.33 20.07 -30.08
CA PRO A 440 37.28 20.41 -31.01
C PRO A 440 36.44 19.21 -31.46
N ILE A 441 35.12 19.37 -31.41
CA ILE A 441 34.13 18.32 -31.74
C ILE A 441 34.10 18.14 -33.26
N LYS A 442 34.40 16.94 -33.75
CA LYS A 442 34.38 16.59 -35.17
C LYS A 442 32.97 16.24 -35.72
N ARG A 443 31.90 16.67 -35.09
CA ARG A 443 30.52 16.45 -35.56
C ARG A 443 29.87 17.76 -35.96
N ASP A 444 29.17 17.77 -37.12
CA ASP A 444 28.39 18.89 -37.61
C ASP A 444 27.20 19.16 -36.65
N PRO A 445 27.20 20.26 -35.87
CA PRO A 445 26.13 20.55 -34.92
C PRO A 445 24.80 20.91 -35.60
N LEU A 446 24.79 21.20 -36.91
CA LEU A 446 23.59 21.53 -37.65
C LEU A 446 22.87 20.35 -38.28
N ALA A 447 23.42 19.14 -38.20
CA ALA A 447 22.76 17.93 -38.71
C ALA A 447 21.46 17.58 -37.94
N ALA A 448 21.33 18.00 -36.69
CA ALA A 448 20.13 17.79 -35.86
C ALA A 448 18.98 18.78 -36.16
N PHE A 449 19.25 19.88 -36.85
CA PHE A 449 18.27 20.94 -37.12
C PHE A 449 17.75 20.96 -38.57
N ARG A 450 18.05 19.94 -39.39
CA ARG A 450 17.38 19.84 -40.69
C ARG A 450 15.91 19.47 -40.49
N PRO A 451 14.93 20.24 -41.03
CA PRO A 451 13.52 19.91 -40.87
C PRO A 451 13.26 18.56 -41.52
N THR A 452 12.97 17.58 -40.72
CA THR A 452 12.44 16.29 -41.17
C THR A 452 11.09 16.56 -41.81
N GLN A 453 10.94 16.26 -43.11
CA GLN A 453 9.66 16.25 -43.80
C GLN A 453 8.65 15.48 -42.99
N LYS A 454 7.44 16.06 -42.78
CA LYS A 454 6.31 15.38 -42.18
C LYS A 454 6.11 14.05 -42.91
N ARG A 455 6.46 12.93 -42.27
CA ARG A 455 6.01 11.61 -42.69
C ARG A 455 4.51 11.56 -42.43
N GLU A 456 3.74 11.44 -43.51
CA GLU A 456 2.35 10.99 -43.46
C GLU A 456 2.29 9.66 -42.66
N ARG A 457 1.31 9.53 -41.78
CA ARG A 457 1.07 8.29 -41.05
C ARG A 457 0.76 7.23 -42.09
N PRO A 458 1.52 6.14 -42.17
CA PRO A 458 1.14 5.04 -43.05
C PRO A 458 -0.12 4.38 -42.49
N ASP A 459 -1.06 4.06 -43.37
CA ASP A 459 -2.20 3.23 -43.11
C ASP A 459 -1.74 1.89 -42.55
N PHE A 460 -2.48 1.42 -41.55
CA PHE A 460 -2.16 0.22 -40.77
C PHE A 460 -2.35 -1.02 -41.66
N ASP A 461 -1.30 -1.50 -42.30
CA ASP A 461 -1.30 -2.75 -43.06
C ASP A 461 -0.74 -3.88 -42.20
N ALA A 462 -1.63 -4.78 -41.78
CA ALA A 462 -1.33 -5.88 -40.87
C ALA A 462 -0.42 -6.98 -41.46
N GLN A 463 0.07 -6.82 -42.69
CA GLN A 463 0.84 -7.84 -43.39
C GLN A 463 2.37 -7.63 -43.44
N GLN A 464 2.90 -6.56 -42.84
CA GLN A 464 4.35 -6.32 -42.77
C GLN A 464 4.83 -6.22 -41.31
N TRP A 465 4.73 -7.31 -40.58
CA TRP A 465 5.46 -7.46 -39.31
C TRP A 465 6.85 -7.98 -39.61
N GLU A 466 7.83 -7.12 -39.69
CA GLU A 466 9.22 -7.54 -39.55
C GLU A 466 9.42 -8.11 -38.15
N ILE A 467 9.80 -9.39 -38.05
CA ILE A 467 10.16 -10.03 -36.78
C ILE A 467 11.46 -9.38 -36.30
N LEU A 468 11.33 -8.38 -35.42
CA LEU A 468 12.48 -7.75 -34.79
C LEU A 468 13.18 -8.78 -33.87
N PRO A 469 14.51 -8.83 -33.85
CA PRO A 469 15.24 -9.75 -32.97
C PRO A 469 14.89 -9.45 -31.51
N GLU A 470 14.49 -10.50 -30.77
CA GLU A 470 14.13 -10.43 -29.38
C GLU A 470 15.37 -10.65 -28.49
N TYR A 471 15.54 -9.77 -27.50
CA TYR A 471 16.57 -9.88 -26.48
C TYR A 471 15.91 -10.22 -25.14
N LEU A 472 16.46 -11.22 -24.45
CA LEU A 472 16.04 -11.62 -23.10
C LEU A 472 17.23 -11.45 -22.15
N LEU A 473 17.11 -10.50 -21.22
CA LEU A 473 18.05 -10.30 -20.13
C LEU A 473 17.53 -11.04 -18.90
N VAL A 474 18.39 -11.75 -18.20
CA VAL A 474 18.02 -12.56 -17.04
C VAL A 474 18.94 -12.20 -15.88
N ASP A 475 18.37 -11.77 -14.76
CA ASP A 475 19.11 -11.62 -13.50
C ASP A 475 19.33 -13.00 -12.88
N GLY A 476 20.56 -13.49 -12.94
CA GLY A 476 20.90 -14.85 -12.57
C GLY A 476 20.67 -15.17 -11.10
N TYR A 477 21.06 -14.30 -10.18
CA TYR A 477 20.85 -14.57 -8.76
C TYR A 477 19.41 -14.40 -8.32
N ASN A 478 18.69 -13.42 -8.85
CA ASN A 478 17.27 -13.28 -8.60
C ASN A 478 16.48 -14.52 -9.02
N ILE A 479 16.81 -15.09 -10.19
CA ILE A 479 16.18 -16.33 -10.66
C ILE A 479 16.60 -17.55 -9.83
N ILE A 480 17.89 -17.69 -9.48
CA ILE A 480 18.36 -18.81 -8.63
C ILE A 480 17.63 -18.83 -7.29
N PHE A 481 17.46 -17.68 -6.66
CA PHE A 481 16.79 -17.61 -5.34
C PHE A 481 15.27 -17.69 -5.42
N ALA A 482 14.67 -17.35 -6.58
CA ALA A 482 13.24 -17.42 -6.78
C ALA A 482 12.71 -18.81 -7.18
N TRP A 483 13.56 -19.67 -7.74
CA TRP A 483 13.16 -21.02 -8.14
C TRP A 483 13.54 -22.05 -7.08
N ASP A 484 12.58 -22.76 -6.52
CA ASP A 484 12.78 -23.69 -5.39
C ASP A 484 13.90 -24.71 -5.60
N GLU A 485 13.98 -25.31 -6.80
CA GLU A 485 15.01 -26.30 -7.15
C GLU A 485 16.43 -25.70 -7.16
N LEU A 486 16.57 -24.50 -7.72
CA LEU A 486 17.86 -23.80 -7.77
C LEU A 486 18.25 -23.22 -6.43
N ASN A 487 17.28 -22.73 -5.67
CA ASN A 487 17.49 -22.23 -4.31
C ASN A 487 17.95 -23.34 -3.36
N ALA A 488 17.36 -24.53 -3.48
CA ALA A 488 17.82 -25.69 -2.71
C ALA A 488 19.28 -26.04 -3.05
N LEU A 489 19.62 -26.07 -4.35
CA LEU A 489 20.98 -26.36 -4.81
C LEU A 489 21.99 -25.26 -4.40
N ALA A 490 21.55 -23.99 -4.39
CA ALA A 490 22.38 -22.85 -3.99
C ALA A 490 22.79 -22.86 -2.51
N LYS A 491 22.01 -23.54 -1.64
CA LYS A 491 22.37 -23.74 -0.22
C LYS A 491 23.57 -24.68 -0.05
N ASP A 492 23.73 -25.65 -0.96
CA ASP A 492 24.84 -26.59 -0.94
C ASP A 492 26.03 -26.05 -1.75
N SER A 493 25.79 -25.53 -2.95
CA SER A 493 26.81 -24.95 -3.84
C SER A 493 26.21 -23.91 -4.77
N LEU A 494 26.56 -22.65 -4.58
CA LEU A 494 26.14 -21.56 -5.45
C LEU A 494 26.67 -21.70 -6.89
N GLU A 495 27.85 -22.29 -7.05
CA GLU A 495 28.46 -22.57 -8.35
C GLU A 495 27.68 -23.64 -9.12
N ALA A 496 27.26 -24.71 -8.44
CA ALA A 496 26.41 -25.75 -9.04
C ALA A 496 25.04 -25.17 -9.46
N ALA A 497 24.45 -24.28 -8.67
CA ALA A 497 23.20 -23.61 -9.01
C ALA A 497 23.36 -22.70 -10.26
N ARG A 498 24.49 -21.98 -10.39
CA ARG A 498 24.79 -21.16 -11.59
C ARG A 498 24.88 -22.03 -12.84
N HIS A 499 25.68 -23.11 -12.80
CA HIS A 499 25.80 -24.04 -13.94
C HIS A 499 24.46 -24.65 -14.32
N LYS A 500 23.66 -25.07 -13.34
CA LYS A 500 22.32 -25.62 -13.59
C LYS A 500 21.40 -24.61 -14.26
N LEU A 501 21.41 -23.33 -13.84
CA LEU A 501 20.64 -22.27 -14.49
C LEU A 501 21.13 -22.04 -15.93
N MET A 502 22.45 -21.98 -16.15
CA MET A 502 23.02 -21.81 -17.48
C MET A 502 22.58 -22.93 -18.43
N ASP A 503 22.59 -24.20 -17.99
CA ASP A 503 22.13 -25.35 -18.81
C ASP A 503 20.63 -25.25 -19.16
N ILE A 504 19.79 -24.88 -18.19
CA ILE A 504 18.34 -24.67 -18.39
C ILE A 504 18.11 -23.57 -19.43
N LEU A 505 18.83 -22.45 -19.32
CA LEU A 505 18.68 -21.32 -20.24
C LEU A 505 19.24 -21.59 -21.63
N CYS A 506 20.29 -22.42 -21.76
CA CYS A 506 20.76 -22.91 -23.07
C CYS A 506 19.69 -23.72 -23.82
N ASN A 507 18.99 -24.62 -23.13
CA ASN A 507 17.88 -25.38 -23.70
C ASN A 507 16.72 -24.48 -24.12
N TYR A 508 16.38 -23.50 -23.26
CA TYR A 508 15.34 -22.51 -23.53
C TYR A 508 15.68 -21.66 -24.76
N GLN A 509 16.90 -21.12 -24.85
CA GLN A 509 17.37 -20.32 -25.97
C GLN A 509 17.38 -21.10 -27.28
N GLY A 510 17.82 -22.36 -27.25
CA GLY A 510 17.85 -23.24 -28.42
C GLY A 510 16.47 -23.46 -29.06
N TYR A 511 15.41 -23.45 -28.24
CA TYR A 511 14.03 -23.57 -28.69
C TYR A 511 13.44 -22.21 -29.15
N GLN A 512 13.58 -21.15 -28.34
CA GLN A 512 12.99 -19.82 -28.58
C GLN A 512 13.77 -19.00 -29.62
N LYS A 513 15.04 -19.29 -29.84
CA LYS A 513 15.95 -18.58 -30.78
C LYS A 513 16.06 -17.08 -30.49
N CYS A 514 15.93 -16.65 -29.21
CA CYS A 514 16.15 -15.28 -28.79
C CYS A 514 17.62 -15.02 -28.45
N ASN A 515 18.04 -13.74 -28.40
CA ASN A 515 19.35 -13.36 -27.87
C ASN A 515 19.29 -13.32 -26.34
N LEU A 516 19.84 -14.33 -25.66
CA LEU A 516 19.78 -14.45 -24.21
C LEU A 516 21.07 -13.99 -23.56
N ILE A 517 20.95 -13.06 -22.61
CA ILE A 517 22.04 -12.51 -21.81
C ILE A 517 21.73 -12.78 -20.34
N LEU A 518 22.52 -13.64 -19.71
CA LEU A 518 22.42 -13.97 -18.29
C LEU A 518 23.42 -13.12 -17.52
N VAL A 519 22.98 -12.38 -16.51
CA VAL A 519 23.81 -11.44 -15.74
C VAL A 519 23.97 -11.96 -14.31
N PHE A 520 25.22 -12.02 -13.83
CA PHE A 520 25.55 -12.33 -12.45
C PHE A 520 26.32 -11.18 -11.79
N ASP A 521 25.95 -10.85 -10.57
CA ASP A 521 26.62 -9.85 -9.75
C ASP A 521 28.03 -10.27 -9.35
N ALA A 522 29.02 -9.41 -9.60
CA ALA A 522 30.41 -9.63 -9.20
C ALA A 522 30.64 -9.60 -7.67
N TYR A 523 29.71 -9.01 -6.89
CA TYR A 523 29.80 -8.93 -5.44
C TYR A 523 30.06 -10.30 -4.76
N ARG A 524 29.72 -11.40 -5.42
CA ARG A 524 29.93 -12.77 -4.90
C ARG A 524 31.09 -13.53 -5.55
N VAL A 525 31.89 -12.85 -6.39
CA VAL A 525 33.13 -13.39 -6.99
C VAL A 525 34.27 -12.40 -6.74
N PRO A 526 35.01 -12.51 -5.63
CA PRO A 526 36.08 -11.58 -5.28
C PRO A 526 37.16 -11.49 -6.36
N GLY A 527 37.45 -10.26 -6.81
CA GLY A 527 38.56 -9.99 -7.74
C GLY A 527 38.24 -10.05 -9.23
N SER A 528 36.97 -10.09 -9.63
CA SER A 528 36.58 -10.10 -11.06
C SER A 528 36.63 -8.68 -11.66
N PRO A 529 37.40 -8.45 -12.74
CA PRO A 529 37.40 -7.19 -13.48
C PRO A 529 36.14 -6.98 -14.37
N GLY A 530 35.13 -7.84 -14.24
CA GLY A 530 34.01 -7.97 -15.16
C GLY A 530 34.38 -8.81 -16.38
N SER A 531 33.61 -9.85 -16.69
CA SER A 531 33.84 -10.70 -17.87
C SER A 531 32.53 -10.94 -18.61
N ILE A 532 32.64 -11.04 -19.92
CA ILE A 532 31.56 -11.51 -20.79
C ILE A 532 32.03 -12.80 -21.41
N GLU A 533 31.33 -13.88 -21.10
CA GLU A 533 31.65 -15.21 -21.58
C GLU A 533 30.53 -15.75 -22.46
N GLN A 534 30.87 -16.49 -23.47
CA GLN A 534 29.87 -17.24 -24.24
C GLN A 534 29.79 -18.65 -23.70
N TYR A 535 28.65 -18.99 -23.09
CA TYR A 535 28.37 -20.32 -22.60
C TYR A 535 27.39 -21.00 -23.59
N HIS A 536 27.94 -21.90 -24.41
CA HIS A 536 27.21 -22.54 -25.53
C HIS A 536 26.52 -21.50 -26.44
N ASN A 537 25.19 -21.35 -26.32
CA ASN A 537 24.36 -20.47 -27.15
C ASN A 537 23.83 -19.23 -26.40
N ILE A 538 24.27 -19.02 -25.17
CA ILE A 538 23.90 -17.82 -24.36
C ILE A 538 25.13 -16.98 -24.01
N HIS A 539 24.92 -15.68 -23.76
CA HIS A 539 25.95 -14.81 -23.22
C HIS A 539 25.80 -14.73 -21.71
N VAL A 540 26.90 -14.95 -20.99
CA VAL A 540 26.96 -14.83 -19.53
C VAL A 540 27.85 -13.64 -19.17
N VAL A 541 27.31 -12.73 -18.41
CA VAL A 541 27.99 -11.51 -17.97
C VAL A 541 28.20 -11.57 -16.46
N TYR A 542 29.43 -11.39 -16.04
CA TYR A 542 29.77 -11.10 -14.64
C TYR A 542 30.09 -9.63 -14.53
N THR A 543 29.33 -8.89 -13.71
CA THR A 543 29.47 -7.43 -13.58
C THR A 543 30.81 -7.06 -12.92
N LYS A 544 31.20 -5.79 -12.97
CA LYS A 544 32.39 -5.28 -12.29
C LYS A 544 32.12 -5.13 -10.78
N GLU A 545 33.19 -5.11 -9.97
CA GLU A 545 33.10 -5.08 -8.49
C GLU A 545 32.22 -3.94 -7.90
N ALA A 546 31.95 -2.87 -8.67
CA ALA A 546 31.09 -1.74 -8.29
C ALA A 546 29.79 -1.63 -9.09
N GLU A 547 29.47 -2.61 -9.94
CA GLU A 547 28.30 -2.62 -10.81
C GLU A 547 27.39 -3.79 -10.44
N THR A 548 26.13 -3.51 -10.07
CA THR A 548 25.13 -4.56 -9.82
C THR A 548 24.56 -5.12 -11.11
N ALA A 549 23.98 -6.32 -11.05
CA ALA A 549 23.27 -6.91 -12.19
C ALA A 549 22.18 -5.98 -12.71
N ASP A 550 21.44 -5.34 -11.79
CA ASP A 550 20.38 -4.38 -12.08
C ASP A 550 20.89 -3.18 -12.90
N MET A 551 22.01 -2.59 -12.48
CA MET A 551 22.62 -1.45 -13.19
C MET A 551 23.09 -1.84 -14.60
N PHE A 552 23.63 -3.06 -14.76
CA PHE A 552 24.04 -3.57 -16.06
C PHE A 552 22.83 -3.83 -16.97
N ILE A 553 21.77 -4.45 -16.44
CA ILE A 553 20.53 -4.73 -17.17
C ILE A 553 19.86 -3.42 -17.61
N GLU A 554 19.80 -2.42 -16.74
CA GLU A 554 19.29 -1.08 -17.07
C GLU A 554 20.08 -0.44 -18.22
N HIS A 555 21.41 -0.43 -18.11
CA HIS A 555 22.27 0.17 -19.12
C HIS A 555 22.11 -0.50 -20.50
N VAL A 556 22.13 -1.83 -20.52
CA VAL A 556 21.96 -2.63 -21.76
C VAL A 556 20.55 -2.46 -22.34
N THR A 557 19.53 -2.41 -21.48
CA THR A 557 18.13 -2.16 -21.90
C THR A 557 17.99 -0.80 -22.57
N HIS A 558 18.65 0.24 -22.04
CA HIS A 558 18.65 1.57 -22.61
C HIS A 558 19.39 1.63 -23.98
N GLU A 559 20.50 0.91 -24.12
CA GLU A 559 21.25 0.86 -25.37
C GLU A 559 20.56 0.07 -26.48
N ILE A 560 20.02 -1.12 -26.11
CA ILE A 560 19.42 -2.06 -27.06
C ILE A 560 17.95 -1.71 -27.36
N GLY A 561 17.23 -1.07 -26.45
CA GLY A 561 15.78 -0.82 -26.54
C GLY A 561 15.33 0.08 -27.69
N LYS A 562 16.24 0.80 -28.34
CA LYS A 562 15.93 1.66 -29.50
C LYS A 562 15.74 0.82 -30.76
N GLY A 563 14.53 0.29 -30.97
CA GLY A 563 14.14 -0.43 -32.19
C GLY A 563 14.26 -1.96 -32.10
N ARG A 564 14.35 -2.54 -30.90
CA ARG A 564 14.40 -3.98 -30.65
C ARG A 564 13.43 -4.35 -29.55
N ARG A 565 13.00 -5.61 -29.53
CA ARG A 565 12.12 -6.10 -28.47
C ARG A 565 12.98 -6.66 -27.33
N VAL A 566 12.92 -6.01 -26.18
CA VAL A 566 13.69 -6.41 -24.99
C VAL A 566 12.76 -6.93 -23.92
N ARG A 567 13.08 -8.09 -23.35
CA ARG A 567 12.41 -8.68 -22.19
C ARG A 567 13.42 -8.82 -21.04
N VAL A 568 12.99 -8.60 -19.82
CA VAL A 568 13.84 -8.75 -18.63
C VAL A 568 13.16 -9.66 -17.62
N ALA A 569 13.86 -10.73 -17.22
CA ALA A 569 13.41 -11.70 -16.24
C ALA A 569 14.09 -11.43 -14.89
N THR A 570 13.32 -10.94 -13.91
CA THR A 570 13.76 -10.64 -12.54
C THR A 570 12.64 -10.84 -11.54
N SER A 571 12.97 -11.12 -10.28
CA SER A 571 12.00 -11.19 -9.17
C SER A 571 11.93 -9.87 -8.39
N ASP A 572 12.87 -8.94 -8.60
CA ASP A 572 12.90 -7.70 -7.84
C ASP A 572 11.79 -6.73 -8.28
N GLY A 573 10.98 -6.32 -7.31
CA GLY A 573 9.89 -5.37 -7.52
C GLY A 573 10.37 -3.95 -7.85
N MET A 574 11.59 -3.59 -7.50
CA MET A 574 12.17 -2.26 -7.71
C MET A 574 12.66 -2.05 -9.14
N GLU A 575 13.26 -3.08 -9.77
CA GLU A 575 13.63 -3.06 -11.19
C GLU A 575 12.44 -2.88 -12.14
N GLN A 576 11.23 -3.19 -11.68
CA GLN A 576 10.01 -3.19 -12.50
C GLN A 576 9.70 -1.83 -13.13
N ILE A 577 9.98 -0.75 -12.41
CA ILE A 577 9.63 0.62 -12.81
C ILE A 577 10.64 1.15 -13.84
N ILE A 578 11.90 0.82 -13.69
CA ILE A 578 12.99 1.29 -14.55
C ILE A 578 12.91 0.63 -15.94
N ILE A 579 12.64 -0.66 -15.98
CA ILE A 579 12.52 -1.47 -17.20
C ILE A 579 11.35 -1.00 -18.08
N LEU A 580 10.20 -0.69 -17.48
CA LEU A 580 9.03 -0.16 -18.19
C LEU A 580 9.27 1.24 -18.78
N GLY A 581 10.08 2.08 -18.13
CA GLY A 581 10.44 3.42 -18.59
C GLY A 581 11.25 3.43 -19.90
N HIS A 582 11.98 2.34 -20.19
CA HIS A 582 12.81 2.19 -21.40
C HIS A 582 12.16 1.34 -22.50
N GLY A 583 10.87 0.96 -22.35
CA GLY A 583 10.12 0.23 -23.39
C GLY A 583 10.41 -1.28 -23.43
N ALA A 584 11.07 -1.85 -22.41
CA ALA A 584 11.26 -3.28 -22.27
C ALA A 584 10.07 -3.95 -21.57
N LEU A 585 9.80 -5.21 -21.90
CA LEU A 585 8.76 -6.02 -21.27
C LEU A 585 9.35 -6.83 -20.12
N ARG A 586 8.76 -6.67 -18.93
CA ARG A 586 9.13 -7.45 -17.76
C ARG A 586 8.50 -8.84 -17.78
N VAL A 587 9.26 -9.82 -17.30
CA VAL A 587 8.79 -11.16 -16.99
C VAL A 587 9.15 -11.46 -15.53
N SER A 588 8.17 -11.74 -14.67
CA SER A 588 8.46 -12.11 -13.28
C SER A 588 9.16 -13.47 -13.24
N ALA A 589 9.99 -13.72 -12.21
CA ALA A 589 10.69 -14.99 -12.05
C ALA A 589 9.75 -16.20 -12.08
N ARG A 590 8.54 -16.08 -11.55
CA ARG A 590 7.50 -17.11 -11.58
C ARG A 590 6.97 -17.35 -13.00
N MET A 591 6.60 -16.28 -13.72
CA MET A 591 6.13 -16.39 -15.11
C MET A 591 7.22 -16.96 -16.00
N PHE A 592 8.46 -16.56 -15.77
CA PHE A 592 9.61 -17.09 -16.51
C PHE A 592 9.84 -18.57 -16.21
N HIS A 593 9.67 -19.02 -14.98
CA HIS A 593 9.73 -20.43 -14.61
C HIS A 593 8.67 -21.26 -15.33
N GLU A 594 7.42 -20.79 -15.35
CA GLU A 594 6.34 -21.44 -16.08
C GLU A 594 6.60 -21.52 -17.59
N GLU A 595 7.16 -20.45 -18.17
CA GLU A 595 7.54 -20.40 -19.58
C GLU A 595 8.65 -21.41 -19.90
N VAL A 596 9.70 -21.48 -19.09
CA VAL A 596 10.80 -22.43 -19.23
C VAL A 596 10.30 -23.87 -19.09
N GLN A 597 9.46 -24.17 -18.11
CA GLN A 597 8.88 -25.50 -17.93
C GLN A 597 8.00 -25.92 -19.13
N ASN A 598 7.26 -24.98 -19.71
CA ASN A 598 6.46 -25.26 -20.90
C ASN A 598 7.35 -25.57 -22.13
N VAL A 599 8.44 -24.81 -22.29
CA VAL A 599 9.43 -25.07 -23.34
C VAL A 599 10.08 -26.44 -23.13
N GLU A 600 10.46 -26.81 -21.91
CA GLU A 600 11.01 -28.16 -21.63
C GLU A 600 10.02 -29.28 -21.97
N LYS A 601 8.73 -29.10 -21.64
CA LYS A 601 7.69 -30.07 -22.02
C LYS A 601 7.57 -30.21 -23.53
N GLN A 602 7.64 -29.12 -24.28
CA GLN A 602 7.59 -29.11 -25.73
C GLN A 602 8.83 -29.79 -26.35
N ILE A 603 10.02 -29.49 -25.83
CA ILE A 603 11.26 -30.15 -26.23
C ILE A 603 11.16 -31.67 -26.00
N ARG A 604 10.67 -32.11 -24.84
CA ARG A 604 10.48 -33.53 -24.54
C ARG A 604 9.49 -34.20 -25.50
N ALA A 605 8.39 -33.52 -25.84
CA ALA A 605 7.42 -34.04 -26.81
C ALA A 605 8.01 -34.18 -28.22
N LEU A 606 8.82 -33.21 -28.65
CA LEU A 606 9.54 -33.29 -29.94
C LEU A 606 10.54 -34.42 -29.98
N VAL A 607 11.31 -34.63 -28.90
CA VAL A 607 12.31 -35.72 -28.81
C VAL A 607 11.64 -37.11 -28.77
N GLN A 608 10.43 -37.21 -28.16
CA GLN A 608 9.68 -38.47 -28.09
C GLN A 608 8.84 -38.76 -29.34
N GLY A 609 8.89 -37.92 -30.37
CA GLY A 609 8.17 -38.14 -31.65
C GLY A 609 6.64 -38.04 -31.51
N GLN A 610 6.14 -37.33 -30.48
CA GLN A 610 4.71 -37.16 -30.18
C GLN A 610 4.19 -35.76 -30.57
N ALA A 611 4.88 -35.03 -31.45
CA ALA A 611 4.46 -33.72 -31.93
C ALA A 611 3.74 -33.81 -33.28
#